data_6896a31250c0f3029a242ba674149ace
#
_entry.id   6896a31250c0f3029a242ba674149ace
#
_cell.length_a   1.000
_cell.length_b   1.000
_cell.length_c   1.000
_cell.angle_alpha   90.00
_cell.angle_beta   90.00
_cell.angle_gamma   90.00
#
_symmetry.space_group_name_H-M   'P 1'
#
loop_
_entity.id
_entity.type
_entity.pdbx_description
1 polymer ?
#
loop_
_entity_poly.entity_id
_entity_poly.type
_entity_poly.pdbx_seq_one_letter_code
_entity_poly.pdbx_strand_id
1 'polypeptide(L)'
;AALTSFLEQEYAKGNYVIAGGDFNQTFPGGLDKYPIKKDDLWTPGMLDDSMLPDGWHFAYDTSVPTCRLDNQPYDAESEATQHYVIDGFILSLNVELTSVQTQDDGFRFSDHNPVLLSIRLK
;
A
#
# COMPACT_ATOMS: atom_id res chain seq x y z
N ALA A 1 9.82 12.93 6.66
CA ALA A 1 9.25 12.22 7.79
C ALA A 1 10.26 11.29 8.46
N ALA A 2 9.98 10.90 9.70
CA ALA A 2 10.91 10.08 10.48
C ALA A 2 11.20 8.72 9.83
N LEU A 3 10.18 8.07 9.25
CA LEU A 3 10.36 6.79 8.58
C LEU A 3 11.31 6.92 7.39
N THR A 4 11.09 7.90 6.51
CA THR A 4 11.91 8.09 5.32
C THR A 4 13.36 8.40 5.71
N SER A 5 13.58 9.21 6.74
CA SER A 5 14.93 9.51 7.24
C SER A 5 15.64 8.26 7.74
N PHE A 6 14.93 7.40 8.48
CA PHE A 6 15.50 6.14 8.96
C PHE A 6 15.89 5.23 7.77
N LEU A 7 15.00 5.12 6.79
CA LEU A 7 15.25 4.27 5.61
C LEU A 7 16.45 4.78 4.81
N GLU A 8 16.56 6.10 4.64
CA GLU A 8 17.71 6.71 3.96
C GLU A 8 19.04 6.43 4.69
N GLN A 9 19.02 6.49 6.03
CA GLN A 9 20.20 6.17 6.83
C GLN A 9 20.65 4.73 6.62
N GLU A 10 19.70 3.79 6.57
CA GLU A 10 20.00 2.39 6.34
C GLU A 10 20.52 2.15 4.93
N TYR A 11 19.97 2.82 3.94
CA TYR A 11 20.46 2.75 2.57
C TYR A 11 21.89 3.29 2.45
N ALA A 12 22.20 4.39 3.14
CA ALA A 12 23.53 5.00 3.12
C ALA A 12 24.61 4.09 3.70
N LYS A 13 24.24 3.12 4.53
CA LYS A 13 25.15 2.10 5.04
C LYS A 13 25.45 0.99 4.03
N GLY A 14 24.87 1.05 2.83
CA GLY A 14 24.99 0.00 1.81
C GLY A 14 23.93 -1.08 1.86
N ASN A 15 22.91 -0.91 2.68
CA ASN A 15 21.84 -1.90 2.83
C ASN A 15 20.82 -1.81 1.70
N TYR A 16 20.20 -2.93 1.38
CA TYR A 16 18.96 -2.96 0.60
C TYR A 16 17.82 -2.61 1.54
N VAL A 17 16.91 -1.73 1.10
CA VAL A 17 15.81 -1.28 1.96
C VAL A 17 14.48 -1.66 1.34
N ILE A 18 13.70 -2.41 2.10
CA ILE A 18 12.33 -2.79 1.77
C ILE A 18 11.49 -2.53 3.00
N ALA A 19 10.54 -1.59 2.89
CA ALA A 19 9.62 -1.28 3.97
C ALA A 19 8.21 -1.64 3.54
N GLY A 20 7.60 -2.61 4.21
CA GLY A 20 6.28 -3.10 3.85
C GLY A 20 5.30 -3.04 5.00
N GLY A 21 4.03 -2.92 4.67
CA GLY A 21 2.95 -2.97 5.65
C GLY A 21 1.78 -2.06 5.31
N ASP A 22 1.01 -1.76 6.34
CA ASP A 22 -0.13 -0.85 6.27
C ASP A 22 0.36 0.56 6.54
N PHE A 23 0.29 1.42 5.53
CA PHE A 23 0.74 2.81 5.65
C PHE A 23 -0.36 3.75 6.14
N ASN A 24 -1.59 3.26 6.27
CA ASN A 24 -2.77 4.09 6.59
C ASN A 24 -2.92 5.31 5.66
N GLN A 25 -2.31 5.24 4.48
CA GLN A 25 -2.42 6.23 3.41
C GLN A 25 -2.59 5.49 2.10
N THR A 26 -3.39 6.06 1.19
CA THR A 26 -3.62 5.43 -0.11
C THR A 26 -2.41 5.57 -1.01
N PHE A 27 -2.08 4.49 -1.73
CA PHE A 27 -1.07 4.54 -2.78
C PHE A 27 -1.61 5.29 -4.00
N PRO A 28 -0.72 5.80 -4.87
CA PRO A 28 -1.15 6.55 -6.06
C PRO A 28 -2.18 5.77 -6.88
N GLY A 29 -3.26 6.42 -7.27
CA GLY A 29 -4.36 5.81 -8.02
C GLY A 29 -5.38 5.06 -7.19
N GLY A 30 -5.14 4.86 -5.88
CA GLY A 30 -6.05 4.10 -5.02
C GLY A 30 -7.41 4.75 -4.86
N LEU A 31 -7.45 6.07 -4.66
CA LEU A 31 -8.72 6.80 -4.53
C LEU A 31 -9.45 6.92 -5.86
N ASP A 32 -8.74 6.92 -6.98
CA ASP A 32 -9.38 6.89 -8.30
C ASP A 32 -10.05 5.56 -8.56
N LYS A 33 -9.42 4.47 -8.15
CA LYS A 33 -9.97 3.12 -8.30
C LYS A 33 -11.07 2.83 -7.29
N TYR A 34 -10.90 3.30 -6.05
CA TYR A 34 -11.85 3.09 -4.95
C TYR A 34 -12.18 4.43 -4.30
N PRO A 35 -13.10 5.22 -4.89
CA PRO A 35 -13.45 6.54 -4.36
C PRO A 35 -14.11 6.47 -2.99
N ILE A 36 -13.98 7.54 -2.21
CA ILE A 36 -14.68 7.66 -0.93
C ILE A 36 -16.17 7.82 -1.20
N LYS A 37 -16.96 6.91 -0.64
CA LYS A 37 -18.40 6.81 -0.92
C LYS A 37 -19.24 7.80 -0.15
N LYS A 38 -18.78 8.18 1.07
CA LYS A 38 -19.49 9.12 1.93
C LYS A 38 -18.48 9.99 2.65
N ASP A 39 -18.84 11.27 2.88
CA ASP A 39 -17.95 12.23 3.50
C ASP A 39 -17.59 11.91 4.95
N ASP A 40 -18.43 11.16 5.66
CA ASP A 40 -18.21 10.80 7.05
C ASP A 40 -17.36 9.53 7.25
N LEU A 41 -16.95 8.87 6.14
CA LEU A 41 -16.08 7.72 6.22
C LEU A 41 -14.62 8.15 6.40
N TRP A 42 -13.84 7.27 7.04
CA TRP A 42 -12.41 7.50 7.15
C TRP A 42 -11.80 7.68 5.76
N THR A 43 -11.05 8.77 5.61
CA THR A 43 -10.38 9.10 4.35
C THR A 43 -8.87 9.08 4.59
N PRO A 44 -8.11 8.17 3.95
CA PRO A 44 -6.66 8.13 4.13
C PRO A 44 -6.01 9.35 3.47
N GLY A 45 -4.86 9.75 4.01
CA GLY A 45 -3.95 10.64 3.29
C GLY A 45 -3.45 9.97 2.01
N MET A 46 -2.82 10.73 1.13
CA MET A 46 -2.34 10.25 -0.16
C MET A 46 -0.82 10.16 -0.16
N LEU A 47 -0.30 9.00 -0.56
CA LEU A 47 1.13 8.84 -0.84
C LEU A 47 1.44 9.38 -2.24
N ASP A 48 2.63 9.95 -2.40
CA ASP A 48 3.10 10.53 -3.65
C ASP A 48 4.57 10.15 -3.83
N ASP A 49 4.96 9.80 -5.03
CA ASP A 49 6.34 9.41 -5.35
C ASP A 49 7.34 10.50 -4.99
N SER A 50 6.93 11.77 -4.99
CA SER A 50 7.78 12.88 -4.58
C SER A 50 8.19 12.85 -3.11
N MET A 51 7.53 12.02 -2.30
CA MET A 51 7.88 11.84 -0.89
C MET A 51 9.12 10.96 -0.70
N LEU A 52 9.57 10.27 -1.76
CA LEU A 52 10.69 9.34 -1.72
C LEU A 52 11.96 9.97 -2.32
N PRO A 53 13.15 9.52 -1.89
CA PRO A 53 14.39 9.91 -2.55
C PRO A 53 14.40 9.51 -4.03
N ASP A 54 15.25 10.16 -4.82
CA ASP A 54 15.37 9.88 -6.26
C ASP A 54 15.71 8.40 -6.49
N GLY A 55 14.95 7.77 -7.40
CA GLY A 55 15.16 6.38 -7.78
C GLY A 55 14.50 5.35 -6.86
N TRP A 56 14.00 5.79 -5.71
CA TRP A 56 13.16 4.94 -4.87
C TRP A 56 11.74 4.95 -5.41
N HIS A 57 10.98 3.89 -5.10
CA HIS A 57 9.59 3.83 -5.55
C HIS A 57 8.73 3.03 -4.60
N PHE A 58 7.42 3.27 -4.69
CA PHE A 58 6.42 2.44 -4.03
C PHE A 58 6.14 1.21 -4.89
N ALA A 59 5.91 0.07 -4.23
CA ALA A 59 5.43 -1.15 -4.89
C ALA A 59 4.06 -1.49 -4.30
N TYR A 60 3.04 -1.53 -5.17
CA TYR A 60 1.65 -1.74 -4.76
C TYR A 60 0.85 -2.26 -5.94
N ASP A 61 -0.35 -2.76 -5.66
CA ASP A 61 -1.28 -3.27 -6.65
C ASP A 61 -2.68 -2.74 -6.37
N THR A 62 -3.24 -1.98 -7.30
CA THR A 62 -4.58 -1.40 -7.17
C THR A 62 -5.67 -2.26 -7.80
N SER A 63 -5.34 -3.38 -8.42
CA SER A 63 -6.33 -4.24 -9.11
C SER A 63 -7.30 -4.90 -8.14
N VAL A 64 -6.88 -5.11 -6.89
CA VAL A 64 -7.68 -5.65 -5.81
C VAL A 64 -7.49 -4.75 -4.60
N PRO A 65 -8.57 -4.39 -3.86
CA PRO A 65 -8.38 -3.57 -2.66
C PRO A 65 -7.61 -4.32 -1.60
N THR A 66 -6.75 -3.61 -0.85
CA THR A 66 -5.97 -4.22 0.22
C THR A 66 -6.67 -4.16 1.57
N CYS A 67 -7.65 -3.27 1.72
CA CYS A 67 -8.35 -3.05 2.98
C CYS A 67 -9.80 -2.66 2.75
N ARG A 68 -10.68 -3.06 3.67
CA ARG A 68 -12.05 -2.55 3.74
C ARG A 68 -12.26 -1.81 5.05
N LEU A 69 -13.16 -0.85 5.04
CA LEU A 69 -13.56 -0.18 6.27
C LEU A 69 -14.41 -1.15 7.13
N ASP A 70 -13.96 -1.37 8.36
CA ASP A 70 -14.58 -2.34 9.27
C ASP A 70 -15.62 -1.64 10.17
N ASN A 71 -16.62 -1.01 9.53
CA ASN A 71 -17.70 -0.31 10.24
C ASN A 71 -19.01 -1.10 10.26
N GLN A 72 -19.02 -2.30 9.66
CA GLN A 72 -20.17 -3.20 9.61
C GLN A 72 -19.67 -4.60 9.24
N PRO A 73 -20.47 -5.67 9.49
CA PRO A 73 -20.10 -7.00 9.02
C PRO A 73 -19.89 -7.01 7.51
N TYR A 74 -18.87 -7.74 7.06
CA TYR A 74 -18.54 -7.76 5.64
C TYR A 74 -19.59 -8.55 4.85
N ASP A 75 -20.06 -7.94 3.77
CA ASP A 75 -20.92 -8.56 2.75
C ASP A 75 -20.31 -8.26 1.40
N ALA A 76 -19.81 -9.29 0.70
CA ALA A 76 -19.14 -9.15 -0.59
C ALA A 76 -20.05 -8.56 -1.68
N GLU A 77 -21.38 -8.70 -1.52
CA GLU A 77 -22.35 -8.18 -2.48
C GLU A 77 -22.83 -6.78 -2.14
N SER A 78 -22.42 -6.24 -1.00
CA SER A 78 -22.82 -4.90 -0.59
C SER A 78 -22.00 -3.84 -1.33
N GLU A 79 -22.68 -2.92 -1.99
CA GLU A 79 -22.04 -1.76 -2.62
C GLU A 79 -21.68 -0.67 -1.60
N ALA A 80 -22.14 -0.82 -0.34
CA ALA A 80 -21.87 0.16 0.71
C ALA A 80 -20.48 0.01 1.34
N THR A 81 -19.79 -1.11 1.12
CA THR A 81 -18.46 -1.35 1.69
C THR A 81 -17.44 -0.40 1.07
N GLN A 82 -16.74 0.36 1.91
CA GLN A 82 -15.64 1.20 1.48
C GLN A 82 -14.36 0.37 1.38
N HIS A 83 -13.68 0.46 0.25
CA HIS A 83 -12.42 -0.23 0.01
C HIS A 83 -11.28 0.79 -0.12
N TYR A 84 -10.06 0.34 0.21
CA TYR A 84 -8.85 1.15 0.17
C TYR A 84 -7.67 0.34 -0.38
N VAL A 85 -6.65 1.06 -0.87
CA VAL A 85 -5.33 0.48 -1.20
C VAL A 85 -4.31 1.20 -0.33
N ILE A 86 -4.05 0.65 0.85
CA ILE A 86 -3.18 1.27 1.88
C ILE A 86 -2.04 0.36 2.31
N ASP A 87 -1.95 -0.85 1.76
CA ASP A 87 -0.91 -1.82 2.06
C ASP A 87 0.00 -1.98 0.84
N GLY A 88 1.29 -1.95 1.06
CA GLY A 88 2.29 -2.08 0.01
C GLY A 88 3.69 -1.89 0.54
N PHE A 89 4.62 -1.45 -0.32
CA PHE A 89 6.04 -1.44 -0.01
C PHE A 89 6.72 -0.17 -0.50
N ILE A 90 7.81 0.20 0.18
CA ILE A 90 8.78 1.17 -0.31
C ILE A 90 10.05 0.39 -0.65
N LEU A 91 10.62 0.62 -1.84
CA LEU A 91 11.83 -0.03 -2.30
C LEU A 91 12.92 1.00 -2.57
N SER A 92 14.14 0.74 -2.05
CA SER A 92 15.28 1.59 -2.35
C SER A 92 15.77 1.39 -3.78
N LEU A 93 16.61 2.30 -4.26
CA LEU A 93 17.14 2.30 -5.63
C LEU A 93 17.80 0.98 -6.02
N ASN A 94 18.45 0.30 -5.07
CA ASN A 94 19.18 -0.95 -5.32
C ASN A 94 18.30 -2.21 -5.22
N VAL A 95 16.97 -2.04 -5.12
CA VAL A 95 16.00 -3.14 -5.12
C VAL A 95 15.17 -3.04 -6.39
N GLU A 96 15.19 -4.11 -7.19
CA GLU A 96 14.40 -4.17 -8.43
C GLU A 96 13.07 -4.87 -8.16
N LEU A 97 11.97 -4.23 -8.55
CA LEU A 97 10.65 -4.82 -8.48
C LEU A 97 10.45 -5.80 -9.64
N THR A 98 10.18 -7.07 -9.35
CA THR A 98 9.81 -8.03 -10.38
C THR A 98 8.31 -8.24 -10.45
N SER A 99 7.62 -8.29 -9.31
CA SER A 99 6.17 -8.31 -9.28
C SER A 99 5.62 -7.89 -7.92
N VAL A 100 4.44 -7.30 -7.92
CA VAL A 100 3.65 -7.03 -6.71
C VAL A 100 2.20 -7.34 -7.01
N GLN A 101 1.55 -8.09 -6.13
CA GLN A 101 0.19 -8.55 -6.35
C GLN A 101 -0.56 -8.62 -5.03
N THR A 102 -1.75 -8.01 -5.00
CA THR A 102 -2.68 -8.17 -3.88
C THR A 102 -3.46 -9.47 -4.11
N GLN A 103 -3.42 -10.36 -3.13
CA GLN A 103 -4.15 -11.61 -3.20
C GLN A 103 -5.58 -11.36 -2.73
N ASP A 104 -6.56 -11.67 -3.60
CA ASP A 104 -7.97 -11.48 -3.26
C ASP A 104 -8.47 -12.68 -2.44
N ASP A 105 -8.39 -12.56 -1.11
CA ASP A 105 -8.95 -13.56 -0.20
C ASP A 105 -10.41 -13.28 0.14
N GLY A 106 -11.03 -12.26 -0.48
CA GLY A 106 -12.41 -11.87 -0.25
C GLY A 106 -12.65 -11.38 1.17
N PHE A 107 -11.60 -10.92 1.88
CA PHE A 107 -11.67 -10.46 3.27
C PHE A 107 -12.24 -11.51 4.23
N ARG A 108 -11.95 -12.78 3.98
CA ARG A 108 -12.51 -13.90 4.74
C ARG A 108 -11.98 -13.99 6.15
N PHE A 109 -10.73 -13.59 6.37
CA PHE A 109 -10.04 -13.77 7.65
C PHE A 109 -9.59 -12.47 8.28
N SER A 110 -9.67 -11.35 7.55
CA SER A 110 -9.16 -10.05 7.97
C SER A 110 -9.84 -8.94 7.18
N ASP A 111 -9.80 -7.71 7.70
CA ASP A 111 -10.19 -6.52 6.95
C ASP A 111 -9.09 -6.06 5.97
N HIS A 112 -8.00 -6.82 5.86
CA HIS A 112 -6.95 -6.63 4.87
C HIS A 112 -6.78 -7.88 4.01
N ASN A 113 -6.42 -7.66 2.74
CA ASN A 113 -5.95 -8.71 1.84
C ASN A 113 -4.41 -8.71 1.84
N PRO A 114 -3.76 -9.87 1.73
CA PRO A 114 -2.29 -9.92 1.69
C PRO A 114 -1.75 -9.36 0.38
N VAL A 115 -0.58 -8.71 0.46
CA VAL A 115 0.14 -8.20 -0.71
C VAL A 115 1.45 -8.96 -0.83
N LEU A 116 1.66 -9.58 -1.99
CA LEU A 116 2.82 -10.42 -2.27
C LEU A 116 3.81 -9.65 -3.13
N LEU A 117 5.07 -9.62 -2.70
CA LEU A 117 6.14 -8.91 -3.39
C LEU A 117 7.22 -9.87 -3.84
N SER A 118 7.65 -9.74 -5.09
CA SER A 118 8.84 -10.40 -5.63
C SER A 118 9.83 -9.35 -6.09
N ILE A 119 11.08 -9.47 -5.67
CA ILE A 119 12.12 -8.51 -5.96
C ILE A 119 13.41 -9.19 -6.37
N ARG A 120 14.32 -8.41 -6.94
CA ARG A 120 15.69 -8.81 -7.17
C ARG A 120 16.62 -7.73 -6.60
N LEU A 121 17.63 -8.15 -5.86
CA LEU A 121 18.66 -7.25 -5.34
C LEU A 121 19.69 -6.97 -6.42
N LYS A 122 19.99 -5.70 -6.63
CA LYS A 122 20.97 -5.29 -7.64
C LYS A 122 22.40 -5.36 -7.13
#